data_531743943b25c63dad231ec0638ae2a5
#
_entry.id   531743943b25c63dad231ec0638ae2a5
#
_cell.length_a   1.000
_cell.length_b   1.000
_cell.length_c   1.000
_cell.angle_alpha   90.00
_cell.angle_beta   90.00
_cell.angle_gamma   90.00
#
_symmetry.space_group_name_H-M   'P 1'
#
loop_
_entity.id
_entity.type
_entity.pdbx_description
1 polymer ?
#
loop_
_entity_poly.entity_id
_entity_poly.type
_entity_poly.pdbx_seq_one_letter_code
_entity_poly.pdbx_strand_id
1 'polypeptide(L)'
;MKTKPLINIKSLKEQVYDYLREQMRRGEMLPGSTIDMEETSKQLGVSKTPLRDALLQLEMEGFVTIYPRRGIAVNILSIQDIKNYYDIIGALESTALLRAFGKLGEPEIKTMQKQVEGMKAAIKSDNFDSYYEKNLKFHDVYLGLCGNENLVRIVRTLKKRLYDFPRQKGFVKEWETASIGEHEELLSLINQGKAAEAAAYIRDVHWSFKVQEKYISQYYKKTPEFWNNGPR
;
A
#
# COMPACT_ATOMS: atom_id res chain seq x y z
N MET A 1 29.18 -6.36 -20.39
CA MET A 1 28.13 -7.21 -19.79
C MET A 1 28.24 -7.12 -18.27
N LYS A 2 27.24 -6.51 -17.60
CA LYS A 2 27.18 -6.53 -16.13
C LYS A 2 26.63 -7.88 -15.72
N THR A 3 27.44 -8.73 -15.14
CA THR A 3 27.01 -10.01 -14.56
C THR A 3 26.05 -9.72 -13.40
N LYS A 4 24.81 -10.22 -13.47
CA LYS A 4 23.90 -10.22 -12.31
C LYS A 4 24.56 -11.02 -11.19
N PRO A 5 24.58 -10.51 -9.93
CA PRO A 5 25.10 -11.28 -8.82
C PRO A 5 24.30 -12.58 -8.66
N LEU A 6 24.99 -13.71 -8.50
CA LEU A 6 24.39 -15.05 -8.36
C LEU A 6 23.57 -15.23 -7.07
N ILE A 7 23.77 -14.36 -6.07
CA ILE A 7 23.06 -14.41 -4.78
C ILE A 7 22.61 -13.00 -4.43
N ASN A 8 21.29 -12.80 -4.31
CA ASN A 8 20.69 -11.54 -3.86
C ASN A 8 20.46 -11.61 -2.34
N ILE A 9 21.52 -11.40 -1.56
CA ILE A 9 21.42 -11.32 -0.10
C ILE A 9 20.97 -9.90 0.25
N LYS A 10 19.81 -9.77 0.91
CA LYS A 10 19.35 -8.49 1.46
C LYS A 10 20.39 -7.94 2.43
N SER A 11 20.71 -6.65 2.30
CA SER A 11 21.56 -5.95 3.25
C SER A 11 20.94 -5.97 4.66
N LEU A 12 21.75 -5.78 5.71
CA LEU A 12 21.23 -5.66 7.08
C LEU A 12 20.21 -4.51 7.21
N LYS A 13 20.41 -3.40 6.51
CA LYS A 13 19.45 -2.30 6.41
C LYS A 13 18.09 -2.79 5.90
N GLU A 14 18.08 -3.54 4.78
CA GLU A 14 16.84 -4.05 4.19
C GLU A 14 16.14 -5.08 5.09
N GLN A 15 16.91 -5.93 5.75
CA GLN A 15 16.35 -6.90 6.71
C GLN A 15 15.72 -6.20 7.91
N VAL A 16 16.37 -5.18 8.47
CA VAL A 16 15.85 -4.37 9.58
C VAL A 16 14.61 -3.59 9.14
N TYR A 17 14.63 -2.99 7.95
CA TYR A 17 13.48 -2.29 7.38
C TYR A 17 12.26 -3.22 7.24
N ASP A 18 12.46 -4.40 6.65
CA ASP A 18 11.39 -5.39 6.48
C ASP A 18 10.84 -5.88 7.83
N TYR A 19 11.72 -6.10 8.81
CA TYR A 19 11.33 -6.48 10.16
C TYR A 19 10.46 -5.40 10.82
N LEU A 20 10.92 -4.15 10.85
CA LEU A 20 10.17 -3.06 11.48
C LEU A 20 8.81 -2.84 10.81
N ARG A 21 8.75 -2.90 9.47
CA ARG A 21 7.48 -2.83 8.75
C ARG A 21 6.53 -3.97 9.13
N GLU A 22 7.06 -5.18 9.23
CA GLU A 22 6.25 -6.34 9.60
C GLU A 22 5.72 -6.21 11.04
N GLN A 23 6.53 -5.69 11.98
CA GLN A 23 6.09 -5.39 13.36
C GLN A 23 4.94 -4.37 13.38
N MET A 24 5.04 -3.29 12.57
CA MET A 24 3.96 -2.32 12.40
C MET A 24 2.72 -2.97 11.79
N ARG A 25 2.89 -3.76 10.72
CA ARG A 25 1.80 -4.44 10.02
C ARG A 25 1.04 -5.41 10.94
N ARG A 26 1.74 -6.10 11.84
CA ARG A 26 1.14 -7.00 12.84
C ARG A 26 0.52 -6.29 14.03
N GLY A 27 0.73 -4.97 14.15
CA GLY A 27 0.29 -4.21 15.31
C GLY A 27 1.11 -4.49 16.58
N GLU A 28 2.32 -5.02 16.43
CA GLU A 28 3.29 -5.19 17.52
C GLU A 28 4.01 -3.87 17.83
N MET A 29 4.16 -3.01 16.81
CA MET A 29 4.52 -1.61 16.94
C MET A 29 3.30 -0.74 16.65
N LEU A 30 2.70 -0.18 17.69
CA LEU A 30 1.46 0.58 17.58
C LEU A 30 1.73 2.02 17.10
N PRO A 31 0.78 2.62 16.37
CA PRO A 31 0.80 4.05 16.07
C PRO A 31 0.93 4.88 17.34
N GLY A 32 1.76 5.92 17.31
CA GLY A 32 2.05 6.77 18.46
C GLY A 32 3.06 6.19 19.45
N SER A 33 3.42 4.90 19.33
CA SER A 33 4.48 4.33 20.18
C SER A 33 5.86 4.86 19.80
N THR A 34 6.79 4.80 20.74
CA THR A 34 8.18 5.20 20.53
C THR A 34 9.08 4.01 20.24
N ILE A 35 10.08 4.21 19.39
CA ILE A 35 11.11 3.22 19.09
C ILE A 35 12.39 3.64 19.80
N ASP A 36 12.87 2.81 20.73
CA ASP A 36 14.16 2.98 21.38
C ASP A 36 15.27 2.37 20.52
N MET A 37 16.21 3.21 20.08
CA MET A 37 17.34 2.80 19.22
C MET A 37 18.26 1.79 19.87
N GLU A 38 18.49 1.91 21.17
CA GLU A 38 19.42 1.06 21.89
C GLU A 38 18.84 -0.32 22.15
N GLU A 39 17.62 -0.34 22.67
CA GLU A 39 16.88 -1.56 22.93
C GLU A 39 16.62 -2.34 21.62
N THR A 40 16.14 -1.66 20.57
CA THR A 40 15.87 -2.28 19.26
C THR A 40 17.15 -2.83 18.62
N SER A 41 18.26 -2.09 18.67
CA SER A 41 19.56 -2.52 18.16
C SER A 41 20.05 -3.79 18.89
N LYS A 42 19.93 -3.81 20.21
CA LYS A 42 20.29 -4.98 21.05
C LYS A 42 19.38 -6.19 20.76
N GLN A 43 18.08 -5.97 20.67
CA GLN A 43 17.09 -7.01 20.38
C GLN A 43 17.32 -7.67 19.03
N LEU A 44 17.65 -6.86 18.00
CA LEU A 44 17.91 -7.34 16.64
C LEU A 44 19.33 -7.90 16.43
N GLY A 45 20.23 -7.70 17.38
CA GLY A 45 21.64 -8.13 17.26
C GLY A 45 22.40 -7.37 16.16
N VAL A 46 22.00 -6.13 15.85
CA VAL A 46 22.63 -5.28 14.83
C VAL A 46 23.23 -4.02 15.45
N SER A 47 24.19 -3.40 14.78
CA SER A 47 24.68 -2.06 15.21
C SER A 47 23.63 -0.98 14.95
N LYS A 48 23.80 0.20 15.59
CA LYS A 48 22.88 1.34 15.40
C LYS A 48 22.87 1.87 13.96
N THR A 49 23.90 1.63 13.16
CA THR A 49 24.00 2.14 11.77
C THR A 49 22.92 1.55 10.84
N PRO A 50 22.83 0.22 10.61
CA PRO A 50 21.78 -0.33 9.75
C PRO A 50 20.36 -0.07 10.28
N LEU A 51 20.18 0.02 11.59
CA LEU A 51 18.90 0.39 12.20
C LEU A 51 18.53 1.84 11.87
N ARG A 52 19.46 2.78 12.01
CA ARG A 52 19.28 4.18 11.66
C ARG A 52 18.93 4.37 10.19
N ASP A 53 19.65 3.68 9.31
CA ASP A 53 19.41 3.74 7.85
C ASP A 53 18.03 3.20 7.47
N ALA A 54 17.58 2.13 8.12
CA ALA A 54 16.23 1.60 7.97
C ALA A 54 15.16 2.58 8.47
N LEU A 55 15.38 3.20 9.63
CA LEU A 55 14.47 4.19 10.21
C LEU A 55 14.39 5.46 9.38
N LEU A 56 15.49 5.94 8.80
CA LEU A 56 15.48 7.06 7.85
C LEU A 56 14.65 6.73 6.60
N GLN A 57 14.73 5.49 6.11
CA GLN A 57 13.88 5.06 5.00
C GLN A 57 12.40 5.01 5.39
N LEU A 58 12.08 4.48 6.59
CA LEU A 58 10.72 4.48 7.13
C LEU A 58 10.18 5.90 7.34
N GLU A 59 11.04 6.85 7.73
CA GLU A 59 10.69 8.27 7.85
C GLU A 59 10.36 8.88 6.48
N MET A 60 11.21 8.66 5.48
CA MET A 60 10.93 9.12 4.10
C MET A 60 9.62 8.54 3.54
N GLU A 61 9.28 7.32 3.92
CA GLU A 61 8.02 6.68 3.55
C GLU A 61 6.85 7.07 4.46
N GLY A 62 7.09 7.88 5.49
CA GLY A 62 6.08 8.41 6.40
C GLY A 62 5.62 7.45 7.50
N PHE A 63 6.29 6.32 7.74
CA PHE A 63 5.92 5.37 8.80
C PHE A 63 6.32 5.81 10.19
N VAL A 64 7.41 6.54 10.30
CA VAL A 64 7.93 7.08 11.57
C VAL A 64 8.29 8.55 11.42
N THR A 65 8.46 9.23 12.54
CA THR A 65 9.08 10.57 12.61
C THR A 65 10.25 10.51 13.59
N ILE A 66 11.41 10.99 13.15
CA ILE A 66 12.62 11.07 13.96
C ILE A 66 12.70 12.47 14.56
N TYR A 67 12.45 12.58 15.87
CA TYR A 67 12.57 13.83 16.61
C TYR A 67 14.00 14.00 17.13
N PRO A 68 14.73 15.05 16.71
CA PRO A 68 16.08 15.29 17.23
C PRO A 68 16.09 15.33 18.76
N ARG A 69 16.91 14.49 19.39
CA ARG A 69 17.08 14.36 20.86
C ARG A 69 15.83 13.90 21.64
N ARG A 70 14.71 13.61 20.97
CA ARG A 70 13.45 13.19 21.60
C ARG A 70 13.04 11.75 21.28
N GLY A 71 13.76 11.10 20.37
CA GLY A 71 13.48 9.71 19.97
C GLY A 71 12.76 9.59 18.63
N ILE A 72 12.19 8.44 18.41
CA ILE A 72 11.52 8.07 17.16
C ILE A 72 10.11 7.62 17.51
N ALA A 73 9.12 8.17 16.82
CA ALA A 73 7.72 7.79 17.00
C ALA A 73 7.16 7.13 15.74
N VAL A 74 6.35 6.09 15.94
CA VAL A 74 5.53 5.49 14.88
C VAL A 74 4.39 6.46 14.55
N ASN A 75 4.28 6.86 13.29
CA ASN A 75 3.28 7.84 12.87
C ASN A 75 1.86 7.30 12.98
N ILE A 76 0.92 8.19 13.25
CA ILE A 76 -0.51 7.92 13.20
C ILE A 76 -1.01 8.29 11.80
N LEU A 77 -1.87 7.47 11.22
CA LEU A 77 -2.54 7.76 9.97
C LEU A 77 -3.93 8.33 10.27
N SER A 78 -4.11 9.62 10.07
CA SER A 78 -5.41 10.27 10.26
C SER A 78 -6.37 10.00 9.09
N ILE A 79 -7.67 10.18 9.31
CA ILE A 79 -8.68 10.12 8.23
C ILE A 79 -8.36 11.15 7.13
N GLN A 80 -7.83 12.32 7.51
CA GLN A 80 -7.42 13.33 6.53
C GLN A 80 -6.23 12.86 5.68
N ASP A 81 -5.26 12.15 6.28
CA ASP A 81 -4.15 11.56 5.52
C ASP A 81 -4.67 10.51 4.54
N ILE A 82 -5.59 9.65 4.97
CA ILE A 82 -6.21 8.66 4.10
C ILE A 82 -6.89 9.35 2.92
N LYS A 83 -7.69 10.39 3.16
CA LYS A 83 -8.34 11.18 2.12
C LYS A 83 -7.31 11.76 1.13
N ASN A 84 -6.25 12.38 1.65
CA ASN A 84 -5.19 12.94 0.83
C ASN A 84 -4.49 11.86 -0.02
N TYR A 85 -4.26 10.66 0.54
CA TYR A 85 -3.65 9.55 -0.20
C TYR A 85 -4.56 9.01 -1.28
N TYR A 86 -5.87 8.91 -1.04
CA TYR A 86 -6.84 8.52 -2.05
C TYR A 86 -6.82 9.49 -3.23
N ASP A 87 -6.85 10.80 -2.98
CA ASP A 87 -6.80 11.82 -4.02
C ASP A 87 -5.52 11.71 -4.86
N ILE A 88 -4.37 11.55 -4.23
CA ILE A 88 -3.07 11.45 -4.92
C ILE A 88 -2.97 10.13 -5.71
N ILE A 89 -3.32 8.99 -5.10
CA ILE A 89 -3.24 7.69 -5.77
C ILE A 89 -4.20 7.66 -6.95
N GLY A 90 -5.43 8.13 -6.78
CA GLY A 90 -6.44 8.18 -7.85
C GLY A 90 -5.98 8.99 -9.06
N ALA A 91 -5.41 10.17 -8.83
CA ALA A 91 -4.86 11.01 -9.89
C ALA A 91 -3.69 10.34 -10.62
N LEU A 92 -2.76 9.74 -9.86
CA LEU A 92 -1.58 9.10 -10.43
C LEU A 92 -1.92 7.78 -11.15
N GLU A 93 -2.78 6.93 -10.58
CA GLU A 93 -3.18 5.69 -11.24
C GLU A 93 -4.04 5.92 -12.49
N SER A 94 -4.91 6.91 -12.48
CA SER A 94 -5.64 7.36 -13.66
C SER A 94 -4.67 7.76 -14.79
N THR A 95 -3.64 8.54 -14.46
CA THR A 95 -2.58 8.91 -15.39
C THR A 95 -1.78 7.70 -15.88
N ALA A 96 -1.43 6.78 -14.98
CA ALA A 96 -0.71 5.55 -15.32
C ALA A 96 -1.50 4.68 -16.29
N LEU A 97 -2.80 4.51 -16.04
CA LEU A 97 -3.69 3.72 -16.88
C LEU A 97 -3.78 4.32 -18.30
N LEU A 98 -3.97 5.64 -18.43
CA LEU A 98 -3.98 6.30 -19.74
C LEU A 98 -2.68 6.09 -20.50
N ARG A 99 -1.53 6.21 -19.84
CA ARG A 99 -0.22 5.98 -20.46
C ARG A 99 0.03 4.53 -20.85
N ALA A 100 -0.54 3.59 -20.11
CA ALA A 100 -0.42 2.15 -20.36
C ALA A 100 -1.43 1.66 -21.40
N PHE A 101 -2.52 2.39 -21.64
CA PHE A 101 -3.71 1.87 -22.32
C PHE A 101 -3.42 1.23 -23.69
N GLY A 102 -2.63 1.89 -24.52
CA GLY A 102 -2.24 1.35 -25.83
C GLY A 102 -1.29 0.15 -25.78
N LYS A 103 -0.84 -0.25 -24.58
CA LYS A 103 0.03 -1.43 -24.34
C LYS A 103 -0.70 -2.57 -23.63
N LEU A 104 -1.96 -2.35 -23.23
CA LEU A 104 -2.80 -3.37 -22.61
C LEU A 104 -3.37 -4.26 -23.72
N GLY A 105 -2.65 -5.34 -24.02
CA GLY A 105 -3.09 -6.37 -24.95
C GLY A 105 -3.81 -7.51 -24.24
N GLU A 106 -4.19 -8.53 -25.03
CA GLU A 106 -4.86 -9.73 -24.51
C GLU A 106 -4.11 -10.44 -23.36
N PRO A 107 -2.74 -10.56 -23.37
CA PRO A 107 -2.01 -11.18 -22.26
C PRO A 107 -2.13 -10.40 -20.95
N GLU A 108 -2.08 -9.07 -21.01
CA GLU A 108 -2.20 -8.18 -19.84
C GLU A 108 -3.62 -8.27 -19.26
N ILE A 109 -4.63 -8.22 -20.12
CA ILE A 109 -6.04 -8.33 -19.71
C ILE A 109 -6.31 -9.69 -19.08
N LYS A 110 -5.81 -10.77 -19.65
CA LYS A 110 -5.90 -12.11 -19.03
C LYS A 110 -5.20 -12.16 -17.67
N THR A 111 -4.07 -11.50 -17.55
CA THR A 111 -3.37 -11.39 -16.25
C THR A 111 -4.21 -10.67 -15.22
N MET A 112 -4.82 -9.53 -15.58
CA MET A 112 -5.72 -8.78 -14.70
C MET A 112 -6.96 -9.61 -14.32
N GLN A 113 -7.60 -10.30 -15.28
CA GLN A 113 -8.74 -11.22 -15.03
C GLN A 113 -8.36 -12.30 -14.02
N LYS A 114 -7.18 -12.93 -14.18
CA LYS A 114 -6.67 -13.93 -13.22
C LYS A 114 -6.53 -13.35 -11.81
N GLN A 115 -6.14 -12.09 -11.66
CA GLN A 115 -6.08 -11.47 -10.33
C GLN A 115 -7.48 -11.28 -9.74
N VAL A 116 -8.47 -10.88 -10.53
CA VAL A 116 -9.87 -10.75 -10.07
C VAL A 116 -10.41 -12.11 -9.59
N GLU A 117 -10.21 -13.18 -10.36
CA GLU A 117 -10.61 -14.52 -9.91
C GLU A 117 -9.87 -14.97 -8.64
N GLY A 118 -8.59 -14.62 -8.53
CA GLY A 118 -7.80 -14.85 -7.31
C GLY A 118 -8.34 -14.09 -6.10
N MET A 119 -8.77 -12.83 -6.28
CA MET A 119 -9.42 -12.04 -5.22
C MET A 119 -10.75 -12.68 -4.77
N LYS A 120 -11.60 -13.11 -5.71
CA LYS A 120 -12.84 -13.83 -5.38
C LYS A 120 -12.60 -15.09 -4.58
N ALA A 121 -11.60 -15.90 -4.98
CA ALA A 121 -11.23 -17.12 -4.25
C ALA A 121 -10.73 -16.81 -2.83
N ALA A 122 -9.92 -15.76 -2.69
CA ALA A 122 -9.40 -15.33 -1.40
C ALA A 122 -10.52 -14.87 -0.44
N ILE A 123 -11.52 -14.11 -0.92
CA ILE A 123 -12.69 -13.72 -0.13
C ILE A 123 -13.53 -14.93 0.32
N LYS A 124 -13.70 -15.94 -0.55
CA LYS A 124 -14.41 -17.17 -0.18
C LYS A 124 -13.71 -17.97 0.92
N SER A 125 -12.40 -17.91 0.99
CA SER A 125 -11.57 -18.58 2.00
C SER A 125 -11.20 -17.70 3.19
N ASP A 126 -11.76 -16.50 3.29
CA ASP A 126 -11.45 -15.50 4.31
C ASP A 126 -9.93 -15.21 4.42
N ASN A 127 -9.19 -15.34 3.31
CA ASN A 127 -7.75 -15.10 3.23
C ASN A 127 -7.46 -13.69 2.71
N PHE A 128 -7.43 -12.73 3.64
CA PHE A 128 -7.19 -11.32 3.31
C PHE A 128 -5.79 -11.06 2.75
N ASP A 129 -4.77 -11.74 3.22
CA ASP A 129 -3.40 -11.55 2.71
C ASP A 129 -3.31 -11.95 1.22
N SER A 130 -3.96 -13.05 0.85
CA SER A 130 -4.06 -13.46 -0.56
C SER A 130 -4.88 -12.46 -1.39
N TYR A 131 -6.03 -11.99 -0.86
CA TYR A 131 -6.82 -10.95 -1.53
C TYR A 131 -5.97 -9.72 -1.83
N TYR A 132 -5.29 -9.20 -0.83
CA TYR A 132 -4.45 -8.02 -0.92
C TYR A 132 -3.31 -8.19 -1.93
N GLU A 133 -2.63 -9.34 -1.92
CA GLU A 133 -1.58 -9.65 -2.92
C GLU A 133 -2.13 -9.59 -4.35
N LYS A 134 -3.32 -10.17 -4.59
CA LYS A 134 -3.95 -10.18 -5.91
C LYS A 134 -4.41 -8.79 -6.33
N ASN A 135 -4.96 -8.02 -5.39
CA ASN A 135 -5.32 -6.62 -5.62
C ASN A 135 -4.10 -5.80 -6.09
N LEU A 136 -2.99 -5.85 -5.37
CA LEU A 136 -1.77 -5.16 -5.79
C LEU A 136 -1.30 -5.60 -7.18
N LYS A 137 -1.28 -6.91 -7.46
CA LYS A 137 -0.88 -7.46 -8.75
C LYS A 137 -1.79 -7.02 -9.90
N PHE A 138 -3.08 -6.82 -9.64
CA PHE A 138 -4.01 -6.27 -10.62
C PHE A 138 -3.58 -4.88 -11.09
N HIS A 139 -3.35 -3.97 -10.15
CA HIS A 139 -2.91 -2.60 -10.44
C HIS A 139 -1.49 -2.57 -11.03
N ASP A 140 -0.61 -3.44 -10.59
CA ASP A 140 0.78 -3.50 -11.06
C ASP A 140 0.89 -3.80 -12.56
N VAL A 141 -0.13 -4.38 -13.21
CA VAL A 141 -0.12 -4.65 -14.65
C VAL A 141 0.00 -3.33 -15.43
N TYR A 142 -0.90 -2.38 -15.24
CA TYR A 142 -0.83 -1.11 -15.95
C TYR A 142 0.20 -0.15 -15.36
N LEU A 143 0.46 -0.21 -14.06
CA LEU A 143 1.55 0.56 -13.46
C LEU A 143 2.91 0.20 -14.06
N GLY A 144 3.16 -1.09 -14.30
CA GLY A 144 4.41 -1.55 -14.94
C GLY A 144 4.55 -1.12 -16.39
N LEU A 145 3.44 -0.89 -17.10
CA LEU A 145 3.42 -0.49 -18.50
C LEU A 145 3.43 1.03 -18.71
N CYS A 146 3.16 1.84 -17.69
CA CYS A 146 2.95 3.28 -17.83
C CYS A 146 4.22 4.05 -18.23
N GLY A 147 5.42 3.47 -18.07
CA GLY A 147 6.69 4.08 -18.44
C GLY A 147 7.07 5.31 -17.61
N ASN A 148 6.58 5.40 -16.37
CA ASN A 148 6.92 6.47 -15.44
C ASN A 148 7.27 5.89 -14.06
N GLU A 149 8.54 5.54 -13.86
CA GLU A 149 9.04 4.92 -12.62
C GLU A 149 8.85 5.81 -11.40
N ASN A 150 8.94 7.15 -11.54
CA ASN A 150 8.70 8.07 -10.44
C ASN A 150 7.25 8.02 -9.96
N LEU A 151 6.30 8.02 -10.89
CA LEU A 151 4.87 7.85 -10.60
C LEU A 151 4.63 6.53 -9.85
N VAL A 152 5.16 5.43 -10.40
CA VAL A 152 4.99 4.09 -9.81
C VAL A 152 5.56 4.03 -8.39
N ARG A 153 6.72 4.64 -8.17
CA ARG A 153 7.34 4.70 -6.84
C ARG A 153 6.46 5.44 -5.82
N ILE A 154 5.90 6.60 -6.20
CA ILE A 154 5.00 7.37 -5.33
C ILE A 154 3.75 6.57 -5.00
N VAL A 155 3.07 6.02 -6.01
CA VAL A 155 1.86 5.20 -5.81
C VAL A 155 2.15 4.04 -4.88
N ARG A 156 3.23 3.29 -5.09
CA ARG A 156 3.59 2.14 -4.25
C ARG A 156 3.88 2.55 -2.81
N THR A 157 4.55 3.69 -2.59
CA THR A 157 4.82 4.21 -1.25
C THR A 157 3.52 4.55 -0.51
N LEU A 158 2.61 5.28 -1.16
CA LEU A 158 1.33 5.65 -0.56
C LEU A 158 0.43 4.43 -0.31
N LYS A 159 0.39 3.47 -1.24
CA LYS A 159 -0.32 2.20 -1.02
C LYS A 159 0.23 1.43 0.17
N LYS A 160 1.54 1.35 0.33
CA LYS A 160 2.14 0.74 1.53
C LYS A 160 1.65 1.42 2.81
N ARG A 161 1.59 2.77 2.83
CA ARG A 161 1.07 3.51 3.98
C ARG A 161 -0.38 3.17 4.29
N LEU A 162 -1.25 3.07 3.30
CA LEU A 162 -2.65 2.71 3.50
C LEU A 162 -2.83 1.26 3.98
N TYR A 163 -2.06 0.34 3.44
CA TYR A 163 -2.32 -1.08 3.59
C TYR A 163 -1.46 -1.79 4.64
N ASP A 164 -0.25 -1.30 4.91
CA ASP A 164 0.65 -1.90 5.92
C ASP A 164 0.50 -1.26 7.31
N PHE A 165 -0.24 -0.15 7.41
CA PHE A 165 -0.33 0.63 8.64
C PHE A 165 -1.66 0.45 9.36
N PRO A 166 -1.62 0.27 10.70
CA PRO A 166 -1.61 -1.05 11.29
C PRO A 166 -2.82 -1.80 10.84
N ARG A 167 -2.63 -2.96 10.29
CA ARG A 167 -3.74 -3.86 10.02
C ARG A 167 -4.40 -4.22 11.33
N GLN A 168 -5.62 -3.79 11.50
CA GLN A 168 -6.48 -4.43 12.48
C GLN A 168 -6.66 -5.90 12.09
N LYS A 169 -6.78 -6.76 13.08
CA LYS A 169 -7.14 -8.16 12.86
C LYS A 169 -8.55 -8.19 12.25
N GLY A 170 -8.61 -8.34 10.93
CA GLY A 170 -9.86 -8.41 10.18
C GLY A 170 -9.90 -7.46 8.99
N PHE A 171 -10.82 -7.69 8.10
CA PHE A 171 -11.13 -6.89 6.92
C PHE A 171 -12.65 -6.66 6.87
N VAL A 172 -13.08 -5.69 6.08
CA VAL A 172 -14.50 -5.41 5.85
C VAL A 172 -14.91 -6.15 4.59
N LYS A 173 -15.45 -7.36 4.73
CA LYS A 173 -15.76 -8.26 3.61
C LYS A 173 -16.65 -7.60 2.56
N GLU A 174 -17.56 -6.75 2.97
CA GLU A 174 -18.42 -5.98 2.05
C GLU A 174 -17.61 -4.98 1.21
N TRP A 175 -16.56 -4.38 1.79
CA TRP A 175 -15.69 -3.48 1.07
C TRP A 175 -14.87 -4.21 0.01
N GLU A 176 -14.25 -5.31 0.39
CA GLU A 176 -13.44 -6.11 -0.51
C GLU A 176 -14.29 -6.71 -1.65
N THR A 177 -15.53 -7.10 -1.34
CA THR A 177 -16.48 -7.58 -2.35
C THR A 177 -16.89 -6.47 -3.32
N ALA A 178 -17.16 -5.26 -2.81
CA ALA A 178 -17.44 -4.10 -3.65
C ALA A 178 -16.25 -3.75 -4.56
N SER A 179 -15.04 -3.77 -4.00
CA SER A 179 -13.80 -3.52 -4.73
C SER A 179 -13.58 -4.54 -5.86
N ILE A 180 -13.95 -5.81 -5.69
CA ILE A 180 -13.92 -6.80 -6.80
C ILE A 180 -14.84 -6.36 -7.94
N GLY A 181 -16.06 -5.92 -7.65
CA GLY A 181 -16.97 -5.39 -8.66
C GLY A 181 -16.40 -4.18 -9.40
N GLU A 182 -15.68 -3.29 -8.67
CA GLU A 182 -15.00 -2.15 -9.27
C GLU A 182 -13.88 -2.60 -10.24
N HIS A 183 -13.12 -3.64 -9.90
CA HIS A 183 -12.11 -4.21 -10.80
C HIS A 183 -12.72 -4.86 -12.04
N GLU A 184 -13.88 -5.51 -11.91
CA GLU A 184 -14.60 -6.09 -13.05
C GLU A 184 -15.11 -5.00 -14.00
N GLU A 185 -15.66 -3.92 -13.48
CA GLU A 185 -16.09 -2.77 -14.29
C GLU A 185 -14.90 -2.11 -14.99
N LEU A 186 -13.79 -1.93 -14.29
CA LEU A 186 -12.57 -1.40 -14.89
C LEU A 186 -12.08 -2.26 -16.05
N LEU A 187 -12.08 -3.60 -15.88
CA LEU A 187 -11.76 -4.54 -16.95
C LEU A 187 -12.74 -4.45 -18.13
N SER A 188 -14.02 -4.27 -17.85
CA SER A 188 -15.04 -4.07 -18.88
C SER A 188 -14.76 -2.84 -19.73
N LEU A 189 -14.45 -1.71 -19.10
CA LEU A 189 -14.08 -0.47 -19.77
C LEU A 189 -12.80 -0.61 -20.61
N ILE A 190 -11.80 -1.31 -20.08
CA ILE A 190 -10.54 -1.59 -20.81
C ILE A 190 -10.83 -2.44 -22.05
N ASN A 191 -11.60 -3.53 -21.93
CA ASN A 191 -11.97 -4.40 -23.04
C ASN A 191 -12.79 -3.68 -24.13
N GLN A 192 -13.57 -2.66 -23.75
CA GLN A 192 -14.33 -1.83 -24.66
C GLN A 192 -13.50 -0.75 -25.35
N GLY A 193 -12.21 -0.63 -25.02
CA GLY A 193 -11.33 0.43 -25.57
C GLY A 193 -11.60 1.83 -25.01
N LYS A 194 -12.32 1.95 -23.89
CA LYS A 194 -12.79 3.20 -23.29
C LYS A 194 -11.75 3.80 -22.33
N ALA A 195 -10.62 4.26 -22.87
CA ALA A 195 -9.48 4.72 -22.10
C ALA A 195 -9.81 5.85 -21.12
N ALA A 196 -10.51 6.87 -21.59
CA ALA A 196 -10.85 8.03 -20.74
C ALA A 196 -11.85 7.66 -19.62
N GLU A 197 -12.83 6.81 -19.93
CA GLU A 197 -13.81 6.33 -18.95
C GLU A 197 -13.15 5.44 -17.90
N ALA A 198 -12.27 4.52 -18.31
CA ALA A 198 -11.51 3.66 -17.41
C ALA A 198 -10.62 4.49 -16.46
N ALA A 199 -9.95 5.51 -16.98
CA ALA A 199 -9.11 6.41 -16.18
C ALA A 199 -9.93 7.27 -15.22
N ALA A 200 -11.09 7.75 -15.64
CA ALA A 200 -12.02 8.45 -14.76
C ALA A 200 -12.57 7.52 -13.66
N TYR A 201 -12.91 6.29 -14.02
CA TYR A 201 -13.43 5.29 -13.07
C TYR A 201 -12.42 4.97 -11.95
N ILE A 202 -11.15 4.78 -12.31
CA ILE A 202 -10.10 4.55 -11.30
C ILE A 202 -9.97 5.73 -10.33
N ARG A 203 -10.07 6.96 -10.82
CA ARG A 203 -9.94 8.18 -10.00
C ARG A 203 -11.19 8.48 -9.20
N ASP A 204 -12.36 8.46 -9.84
CA ASP A 204 -13.60 9.04 -9.31
C ASP A 204 -14.48 8.01 -8.58
N VAL A 205 -14.18 6.71 -8.75
CA VAL A 205 -14.89 5.61 -8.10
C VAL A 205 -13.93 4.80 -7.22
N HIS A 206 -12.96 4.11 -7.80
CA HIS A 206 -12.10 3.16 -7.08
C HIS A 206 -11.24 3.86 -6.02
N TRP A 207 -10.58 4.96 -6.36
CA TRP A 207 -9.80 5.79 -5.44
C TRP A 207 -10.54 7.05 -4.97
N SER A 208 -11.87 7.02 -4.95
CA SER A 208 -12.66 8.12 -4.40
C SER A 208 -12.90 7.92 -2.92
N PHE A 209 -12.32 8.79 -2.08
CA PHE A 209 -12.59 8.76 -0.64
C PHE A 209 -14.09 8.85 -0.35
N LYS A 210 -14.82 9.72 -1.07
CA LYS A 210 -16.27 9.90 -0.90
C LYS A 210 -17.06 8.61 -1.14
N VAL A 211 -16.68 7.82 -2.14
CA VAL A 211 -17.33 6.52 -2.46
C VAL A 211 -17.00 5.49 -1.39
N GLN A 212 -15.74 5.48 -0.92
CA GLN A 212 -15.22 4.48 0.01
C GLN A 212 -15.39 4.86 1.49
N GLU A 213 -15.86 6.09 1.80
CA GLU A 213 -15.90 6.65 3.15
C GLU A 213 -16.63 5.77 4.17
N LYS A 214 -17.73 5.16 3.78
CA LYS A 214 -18.49 4.26 4.66
C LYS A 214 -17.66 3.06 5.14
N TYR A 215 -16.87 2.46 4.25
CA TYR A 215 -16.02 1.33 4.56
C TYR A 215 -14.77 1.75 5.32
N ILE A 216 -14.14 2.85 4.89
CA ILE A 216 -12.98 3.45 5.56
C ILE A 216 -13.34 3.78 7.00
N SER A 217 -14.48 4.47 7.21
CA SER A 217 -14.96 4.81 8.55
C SER A 217 -15.25 3.56 9.39
N GLN A 218 -15.83 2.50 8.82
CA GLN A 218 -16.09 1.25 9.52
C GLN A 218 -14.78 0.54 9.89
N TYR A 219 -13.82 0.51 8.98
CA TYR A 219 -12.52 -0.12 9.19
C TYR A 219 -11.71 0.59 10.28
N TYR A 220 -11.62 1.91 10.20
CA TYR A 220 -10.80 2.71 11.11
C TYR A 220 -11.51 3.09 12.44
N LYS A 221 -12.86 3.06 12.53
CA LYS A 221 -13.59 3.26 13.79
C LYS A 221 -13.29 2.19 14.85
N LYS A 222 -12.85 1.02 14.45
CA LYS A 222 -12.44 -0.06 15.35
C LYS A 222 -11.04 0.15 15.95
N THR A 223 -10.35 1.22 15.58
CA THR A 223 -9.03 1.57 16.07
C THR A 223 -9.15 2.31 17.40
N PRO A 224 -8.30 2.03 18.42
CA PRO A 224 -8.34 2.75 19.70
C PRO A 224 -8.23 4.27 19.51
N GLU A 225 -8.66 5.06 20.50
CA GLU A 225 -8.70 6.54 20.53
C GLU A 225 -7.40 7.25 20.13
N PHE A 226 -6.29 6.51 20.01
CA PHE A 226 -5.00 7.00 19.51
C PHE A 226 -5.05 7.62 18.12
N TRP A 227 -6.04 7.27 17.29
CA TRP A 227 -6.18 7.80 15.92
C TRP A 227 -6.72 9.22 15.85
N ASN A 228 -7.38 9.68 16.92
CA ASN A 228 -7.98 11.02 16.97
C ASN A 228 -7.08 12.08 17.60
N ASN A 229 -6.01 11.68 18.30
CA ASN A 229 -5.11 12.57 19.03
C ASN A 229 -3.68 12.44 18.53
N GLY A 230 -3.41 12.90 17.31
CA GLY A 230 -2.03 13.13 16.87
C GLY A 230 -1.32 14.09 17.83
N PRO A 231 0.01 13.96 18.04
CA PRO A 231 0.76 14.92 18.86
C PRO A 231 0.58 16.32 18.27
N ARG A 232 0.04 17.25 19.09
CA ARG A 232 -0.02 18.69 18.80
C ARG A 232 1.37 19.29 18.75
#